data_d09a2c39a53ad82715b383770f3f7518
#
_entry.id   d09a2c39a53ad82715b383770f3f7518
#
_cell.length_a   1.000
_cell.length_b   1.000
_cell.length_c   1.000
_cell.angle_alpha   90.00
_cell.angle_beta   90.00
_cell.angle_gamma   90.00
#
_symmetry.space_group_name_H-M   'P 1'
#
loop_
_entity.id
_entity.type
_entity.pdbx_description
1 polymer ?
#
loop_
_entity_poly.entity_id
_entity_poly.type
_entity_poly.pdbx_seq_one_letter_code
_entity_poly.pdbx_strand_id
1 'polypeptide(L)'
;MIEVKGASKQFGAVTAVRDLTFRVEEGEVYGLLGENGAGKTTTMRMMATILTPTAGDIEISGFSVREQPLEVRRRIGILFGGEVGLYSRLTARENIAYFGNLYGLTSSRVQERIDNLSRMLDMEAFIDRRVGAFSRGMKQKVAIARTLVHDPDVILLDEPTTGLDVTAATIFRRMVTRLQEEGKTILFSSHNMGEISKLCKRIALMHKGKLRFSGDLAALRKQYGTDDLDDIFMAVVEGGEL
;
A
#
# COMPACT_ATOMS: atom_id res chain seq x y z
N MET A 1 9.33 5.90 -7.95
CA MET A 1 8.65 5.47 -9.19
C MET A 1 8.40 3.97 -9.20
N ILE A 2 7.24 3.50 -9.68
CA ILE A 2 6.90 2.08 -9.90
C ILE A 2 6.52 1.90 -11.36
N GLU A 3 7.10 0.93 -12.05
CA GLU A 3 6.70 0.55 -13.42
C GLU A 3 6.30 -0.92 -13.47
N VAL A 4 5.09 -1.19 -13.92
CA VAL A 4 4.57 -2.54 -14.14
C VAL A 4 4.49 -2.78 -15.64
N LYS A 5 5.23 -3.78 -16.15
CA LYS A 5 5.48 -4.02 -17.58
C LYS A 5 4.99 -5.42 -17.96
N GLY A 6 3.72 -5.54 -18.37
CA GLY A 6 3.13 -6.79 -18.81
C GLY A 6 3.11 -7.88 -17.72
N ALA A 7 3.05 -7.46 -16.44
CA ALA A 7 3.19 -8.40 -15.33
C ALA A 7 2.00 -9.36 -15.25
N SER A 8 2.30 -10.64 -15.19
CA SER A 8 1.31 -11.71 -15.06
C SER A 8 1.66 -12.65 -13.92
N LYS A 9 0.64 -13.21 -13.25
CA LYS A 9 0.83 -14.25 -12.23
C LYS A 9 -0.18 -15.36 -12.38
N GLN A 10 0.35 -16.57 -12.52
CA GLN A 10 -0.42 -17.80 -12.62
C GLN A 10 -0.09 -18.72 -11.45
N PHE A 11 -1.11 -19.37 -10.91
CA PHE A 11 -1.01 -20.41 -9.89
C PHE A 11 -1.68 -21.67 -10.43
N GLY A 12 -0.88 -22.63 -10.90
CA GLY A 12 -1.43 -23.80 -11.58
C GLY A 12 -2.31 -23.40 -12.78
N ALA A 13 -3.57 -23.77 -12.77
CA ALA A 13 -4.54 -23.41 -13.82
C ALA A 13 -5.17 -22.01 -13.65
N VAL A 14 -4.97 -21.35 -12.51
CA VAL A 14 -5.60 -20.06 -12.20
C VAL A 14 -4.68 -18.91 -12.55
N THR A 15 -5.11 -18.02 -13.44
CA THR A 15 -4.42 -16.76 -13.73
C THR A 15 -4.96 -15.66 -12.81
N ALA A 16 -4.21 -15.31 -11.79
CA ALA A 16 -4.60 -14.29 -10.79
C ALA A 16 -4.37 -12.86 -11.28
N VAL A 17 -3.36 -12.65 -12.12
CA VAL A 17 -3.04 -11.35 -12.76
C VAL A 17 -2.61 -11.62 -14.19
N ARG A 18 -3.14 -10.84 -15.15
CA ARG A 18 -2.89 -11.02 -16.58
C ARG A 18 -2.50 -9.70 -17.24
N ASP A 19 -1.28 -9.66 -17.78
CA ASP A 19 -0.75 -8.59 -18.62
C ASP A 19 -1.00 -7.18 -18.05
N LEU A 20 -0.61 -7.01 -16.78
CA LEU A 20 -0.80 -5.77 -16.06
C LEU A 20 0.28 -4.77 -16.46
N THR A 21 -0.12 -3.58 -16.94
CA THR A 21 0.80 -2.51 -17.34
C THR A 21 0.29 -1.17 -16.85
N PHE A 22 1.04 -0.53 -15.93
CA PHE A 22 0.79 0.83 -15.46
C PHE A 22 2.04 1.41 -14.79
N ARG A 23 2.01 2.72 -14.53
CA ARG A 23 3.11 3.45 -13.93
C ARG A 23 2.62 4.37 -12.81
N VAL A 24 3.40 4.42 -11.73
CA VAL A 24 3.24 5.35 -10.60
C VAL A 24 4.46 6.26 -10.58
N GLU A 25 4.24 7.56 -10.63
CA GLU A 25 5.32 8.54 -10.63
C GLU A 25 5.93 8.69 -9.23
N GLU A 26 7.12 9.26 -9.19
CA GLU A 26 7.79 9.55 -7.93
C GLU A 26 7.01 10.62 -7.13
N GLY A 27 6.87 10.42 -5.82
CA GLY A 27 6.09 11.32 -4.95
C GLY A 27 4.58 11.25 -5.15
N GLU A 28 4.08 10.28 -5.92
CA GLU A 28 2.66 10.13 -6.20
C GLU A 28 1.96 9.26 -5.15
N VAL A 29 0.72 9.61 -4.81
CA VAL A 29 -0.24 8.73 -4.14
C VAL A 29 -1.16 8.12 -5.18
N TYR A 30 -1.02 6.82 -5.40
CA TYR A 30 -1.72 6.08 -6.44
C TYR A 30 -2.64 5.00 -5.86
N GLY A 31 -3.87 4.92 -6.36
CA GLY A 31 -4.86 3.95 -5.91
C GLY A 31 -4.94 2.73 -6.79
N LEU A 32 -4.88 1.54 -6.20
CA LEU A 32 -5.15 0.27 -6.86
C LEU A 32 -6.54 -0.23 -6.46
N LEU A 33 -7.52 0.00 -7.31
CA LEU A 33 -8.94 -0.19 -7.05
C LEU A 33 -9.45 -1.49 -7.66
N GLY A 34 -10.40 -2.13 -7.01
CA GLY A 34 -11.05 -3.34 -7.52
C GLY A 34 -11.72 -4.16 -6.43
N GLU A 35 -12.60 -5.06 -6.83
CA GLU A 35 -13.29 -5.99 -5.93
C GLU A 35 -12.32 -6.96 -5.24
N ASN A 36 -12.84 -7.68 -4.25
CA ASN A 36 -12.13 -8.81 -3.66
C ASN A 36 -11.89 -9.89 -4.73
N GLY A 37 -10.66 -10.39 -4.80
CA GLY A 37 -10.27 -11.33 -5.86
C GLY A 37 -9.87 -10.70 -7.20
N ALA A 38 -9.91 -9.37 -7.36
CA ALA A 38 -9.49 -8.68 -8.59
C ALA A 38 -7.99 -8.81 -8.92
N GLY A 39 -7.15 -9.30 -7.99
CA GLY A 39 -5.72 -9.48 -8.19
C GLY A 39 -4.85 -8.43 -7.47
N LYS A 40 -5.44 -7.48 -6.73
CA LYS A 40 -4.73 -6.39 -6.03
C LYS A 40 -3.61 -6.90 -5.10
N THR A 41 -3.97 -7.75 -4.14
CA THR A 41 -3.01 -8.34 -3.19
C THR A 41 -1.91 -9.16 -3.90
N THR A 42 -2.27 -9.89 -4.97
CA THR A 42 -1.29 -10.63 -5.78
C THR A 42 -0.30 -9.67 -6.45
N THR A 43 -0.79 -8.56 -7.01
CA THR A 43 0.05 -7.51 -7.60
C THR A 43 0.97 -6.88 -6.55
N MET A 44 0.45 -6.53 -5.37
CA MET A 44 1.24 -6.00 -4.26
C MET A 44 2.32 -6.99 -3.79
N ARG A 45 2.00 -8.28 -3.73
CA ARG A 45 2.98 -9.32 -3.36
C ARG A 45 4.06 -9.52 -4.41
N MET A 46 3.75 -9.32 -5.69
CA MET A 46 4.78 -9.29 -6.75
C MET A 46 5.70 -8.07 -6.59
N MET A 47 5.14 -6.88 -6.37
CA MET A 47 5.93 -5.66 -6.09
C MET A 47 6.81 -5.82 -4.85
N ALA A 48 6.30 -6.50 -3.83
CA ALA A 48 7.05 -6.80 -2.59
C ALA A 48 8.10 -7.91 -2.74
N THR A 49 8.28 -8.46 -3.93
CA THR A 49 9.20 -9.59 -4.18
C THR A 49 8.85 -10.88 -3.41
N ILE A 50 7.62 -10.99 -2.88
CA ILE A 50 7.13 -12.21 -2.20
C ILE A 50 6.69 -13.24 -3.24
N LEU A 51 6.16 -12.76 -4.36
CA LEU A 51 5.80 -13.57 -5.51
C LEU A 51 6.59 -13.10 -6.73
N THR A 52 7.20 -14.04 -7.44
CA THR A 52 7.82 -13.74 -8.74
C THR A 52 6.75 -13.70 -9.82
N PRO A 53 6.69 -12.66 -10.69
CA PRO A 53 5.85 -12.66 -11.87
C PRO A 53 6.09 -13.88 -12.75
N THR A 54 5.04 -14.49 -13.29
CA THR A 54 5.16 -15.61 -14.24
C THR A 54 5.61 -15.11 -15.63
N ALA A 55 5.16 -13.92 -16.01
CA ALA A 55 5.60 -13.20 -17.22
C ALA A 55 5.64 -11.70 -16.94
N GLY A 56 6.35 -10.95 -17.80
CA GLY A 56 6.58 -9.53 -17.62
C GLY A 56 7.51 -9.22 -16.44
N ASP A 57 7.58 -7.96 -16.04
CA ASP A 57 8.38 -7.52 -14.91
C ASP A 57 7.75 -6.33 -14.19
N ILE A 58 8.25 -6.04 -12.99
CA ILE A 58 7.91 -4.86 -12.20
C ILE A 58 9.22 -4.22 -11.77
N GLU A 59 9.36 -2.93 -12.00
CA GLU A 59 10.50 -2.15 -11.52
C GLU A 59 10.06 -1.19 -10.42
N ILE A 60 10.84 -1.12 -9.36
CA ILE A 60 10.65 -0.18 -8.24
C ILE A 60 11.94 0.61 -8.06
N SER A 61 11.84 1.93 -8.20
CA SER A 61 13.00 2.85 -8.17
C SER A 61 14.13 2.41 -9.13
N GLY A 62 13.76 1.86 -10.31
CA GLY A 62 14.69 1.38 -11.33
C GLY A 62 15.25 -0.03 -11.10
N PHE A 63 14.81 -0.76 -10.07
CA PHE A 63 15.26 -2.13 -9.76
C PHE A 63 14.18 -3.15 -10.07
N SER A 64 14.52 -4.19 -10.85
CA SER A 64 13.62 -5.29 -11.18
C SER A 64 13.32 -6.17 -9.96
N VAL A 65 12.04 -6.48 -9.74
CA VAL A 65 11.61 -7.42 -8.69
C VAL A 65 12.10 -8.85 -8.93
N ARG A 66 12.46 -9.19 -10.18
CA ARG A 66 12.96 -10.51 -10.57
C ARG A 66 14.47 -10.61 -10.42
N GLU A 67 15.19 -9.62 -10.92
CA GLU A 67 16.64 -9.65 -11.05
C GLU A 67 17.35 -9.07 -9.83
N GLN A 68 16.74 -8.05 -9.20
CA GLN A 68 17.34 -7.29 -8.09
C GLN A 68 16.42 -7.19 -6.87
N PRO A 69 15.85 -8.33 -6.38
CA PRO A 69 14.84 -8.30 -5.32
C PRO A 69 15.35 -7.72 -3.98
N LEU A 70 16.64 -7.83 -3.70
CA LEU A 70 17.22 -7.26 -2.48
C LEU A 70 17.25 -5.73 -2.54
N GLU A 71 17.55 -5.15 -3.70
CA GLU A 71 17.55 -3.71 -3.90
C GLU A 71 16.14 -3.12 -3.81
N VAL A 72 15.15 -3.86 -4.33
CA VAL A 72 13.73 -3.50 -4.17
C VAL A 72 13.34 -3.51 -2.69
N ARG A 73 13.64 -4.59 -1.94
CA ARG A 73 13.28 -4.72 -0.51
C ARG A 73 13.85 -3.61 0.37
N ARG A 74 15.03 -3.10 0.04
CA ARG A 74 15.64 -1.98 0.78
C ARG A 74 14.89 -0.67 0.63
N ARG A 75 14.14 -0.50 -0.49
CA ARG A 75 13.46 0.74 -0.87
C ARG A 75 11.97 0.74 -0.60
N ILE A 76 11.41 -0.42 -0.27
CA ILE A 76 9.97 -0.54 -0.04
C ILE A 76 9.63 -0.72 1.43
N GLY A 77 8.58 -0.04 1.85
CA GLY A 77 7.82 -0.41 3.05
C GLY A 77 6.52 -1.08 2.63
N ILE A 78 6.17 -2.21 3.25
CA ILE A 78 4.95 -2.92 2.89
C ILE A 78 4.10 -3.28 4.10
N LEU A 79 2.80 -3.00 3.99
CA LEU A 79 1.76 -3.42 4.90
C LEU A 79 0.73 -4.25 4.13
N PHE A 80 0.57 -5.52 4.50
CA PHE A 80 -0.54 -6.34 4.01
C PHE A 80 -1.75 -6.24 4.92
N GLY A 81 -2.94 -6.26 4.32
CA GLY A 81 -4.20 -6.35 5.05
C GLY A 81 -4.33 -7.69 5.80
N GLY A 82 -5.12 -7.70 6.87
CA GLY A 82 -5.34 -8.87 7.70
C GLY A 82 -4.56 -8.84 9.01
N GLU A 83 -3.89 -9.94 9.36
CA GLU A 83 -3.09 -10.00 10.60
C GLU A 83 -1.83 -9.15 10.45
N VAL A 84 -1.70 -8.17 11.32
CA VAL A 84 -0.57 -7.22 11.29
C VAL A 84 0.77 -7.82 11.73
N GLY A 85 0.84 -9.11 12.08
CA GLY A 85 2.08 -9.85 12.37
C GLY A 85 2.95 -9.20 13.46
N LEU A 86 2.33 -8.66 14.51
CA LEU A 86 3.05 -8.06 15.64
C LEU A 86 3.37 -9.11 16.70
N TYR A 87 4.51 -8.95 17.34
CA TYR A 87 4.92 -9.78 18.48
C TYR A 87 4.16 -9.34 19.73
N SER A 88 3.15 -10.12 20.14
CA SER A 88 2.20 -9.78 21.20
C SER A 88 2.84 -9.53 22.58
N ARG A 89 3.99 -10.15 22.85
CA ARG A 89 4.74 -10.02 24.11
C ARG A 89 5.62 -8.78 24.16
N LEU A 90 5.94 -8.18 23.00
CA LEU A 90 6.74 -6.96 22.91
C LEU A 90 5.84 -5.72 23.04
N THR A 91 6.45 -4.61 23.45
CA THR A 91 5.83 -3.28 23.40
C THR A 91 5.72 -2.81 21.94
N ALA A 92 4.99 -1.73 21.69
CA ALA A 92 4.93 -1.12 20.37
C ALA A 92 6.33 -0.62 19.94
N ARG A 93 7.06 0.04 20.86
CA ARG A 93 8.46 0.48 20.64
C ARG A 93 9.35 -0.68 20.24
N GLU A 94 9.35 -1.77 20.99
CA GLU A 94 10.16 -2.97 20.70
C GLU A 94 9.78 -3.62 19.36
N ASN A 95 8.50 -3.67 19.00
CA ASN A 95 8.07 -4.17 17.70
C ASN A 95 8.65 -3.34 16.55
N ILE A 96 8.65 -2.01 16.66
CA ILE A 96 9.17 -1.11 15.63
C ILE A 96 10.70 -1.19 15.60
N ALA A 97 11.35 -1.15 16.77
CA ALA A 97 12.80 -1.23 16.88
C ALA A 97 13.39 -2.51 16.29
N TYR A 98 12.70 -3.65 16.51
CA TYR A 98 13.12 -4.93 15.94
C TYR A 98 13.28 -4.86 14.41
N PHE A 99 12.32 -4.25 13.70
CA PHE A 99 12.40 -4.08 12.26
C PHE A 99 13.45 -3.05 11.84
N GLY A 100 13.59 -1.94 12.57
CA GLY A 100 14.68 -0.98 12.33
C GLY A 100 16.05 -1.64 12.38
N ASN A 101 16.28 -2.50 13.38
CA ASN A 101 17.51 -3.28 13.52
C ASN A 101 17.71 -4.28 12.36
N LEU A 102 16.63 -4.96 11.90
CA LEU A 102 16.71 -5.86 10.73
C LEU A 102 17.12 -5.14 9.44
N TYR A 103 16.74 -3.88 9.29
CA TYR A 103 17.17 -3.02 8.19
C TYR A 103 18.57 -2.40 8.40
N GLY A 104 19.24 -2.72 9.52
CA GLY A 104 20.60 -2.28 9.80
C GLY A 104 20.71 -0.84 10.29
N LEU A 105 19.63 -0.24 10.78
CA LEU A 105 19.69 1.09 11.39
C LEU A 105 20.46 1.06 12.70
N THR A 106 21.20 2.15 12.99
CA THR A 106 21.83 2.33 14.29
C THR A 106 20.77 2.57 15.38
N SER A 107 21.10 2.22 16.64
CA SER A 107 20.15 2.38 17.76
C SER A 107 19.65 3.82 17.91
N SER A 108 20.51 4.82 17.69
CA SER A 108 20.13 6.24 17.72
C SER A 108 19.14 6.59 16.61
N ARG A 109 19.36 6.09 15.40
CA ARG A 109 18.44 6.33 14.28
C ARG A 109 17.11 5.62 14.48
N VAL A 110 17.11 4.40 15.00
CA VAL A 110 15.90 3.65 15.36
C VAL A 110 15.07 4.47 16.36
N GLN A 111 15.69 4.97 17.43
CA GLN A 111 14.98 5.75 18.44
C GLN A 111 14.39 7.04 17.86
N GLU A 112 15.16 7.80 17.09
CA GLU A 112 14.70 9.01 16.39
C GLU A 112 13.47 8.70 15.48
N ARG A 113 13.55 7.62 14.68
CA ARG A 113 12.46 7.21 13.81
C ARG A 113 11.21 6.81 14.59
N ILE A 114 11.36 6.08 15.69
CA ILE A 114 10.25 5.68 16.55
C ILE A 114 9.55 6.91 17.14
N ASP A 115 10.29 7.87 17.64
CA ASP A 115 9.71 9.07 18.26
C ASP A 115 8.97 9.93 17.22
N ASN A 116 9.51 10.04 16.00
CA ASN A 116 8.86 10.74 14.89
C ASN A 116 7.56 10.01 14.44
N LEU A 117 7.61 8.70 14.26
CA LEU A 117 6.46 7.88 13.86
C LEU A 117 5.40 7.81 14.97
N SER A 118 5.82 7.79 16.24
CA SER A 118 4.91 7.83 17.40
C SER A 118 4.06 9.08 17.39
N ARG A 119 4.68 10.25 17.16
CA ARG A 119 3.97 11.53 17.01
C ARG A 119 3.08 11.57 15.77
N MET A 120 3.59 11.11 14.61
CA MET A 120 2.85 11.10 13.34
C MET A 120 1.55 10.27 13.42
N LEU A 121 1.58 9.19 14.20
CA LEU A 121 0.48 8.22 14.29
C LEU A 121 -0.31 8.31 15.61
N ASP A 122 -0.06 9.33 16.44
CA ASP A 122 -0.67 9.51 17.76
C ASP A 122 -0.56 8.23 18.60
N MET A 123 0.68 7.73 18.83
CA MET A 123 0.96 6.52 19.59
C MET A 123 1.64 6.78 20.93
N GLU A 124 1.97 8.03 21.25
CA GLU A 124 2.78 8.43 22.41
C GLU A 124 2.23 7.88 23.74
N ALA A 125 0.90 7.85 23.89
CA ALA A 125 0.24 7.36 25.10
C ALA A 125 0.37 5.83 25.33
N PHE A 126 0.78 5.07 24.30
CA PHE A 126 0.82 3.61 24.40
C PHE A 126 2.07 2.96 23.79
N ILE A 127 3.03 3.75 23.30
CA ILE A 127 4.23 3.25 22.61
C ILE A 127 5.02 2.24 23.44
N ASP A 128 5.04 2.39 24.77
CA ASP A 128 5.76 1.53 25.70
C ASP A 128 4.88 0.43 26.32
N ARG A 129 3.64 0.25 25.83
CA ARG A 129 2.74 -0.82 26.25
C ARG A 129 2.85 -2.03 25.33
N ARG A 130 2.61 -3.23 25.87
CA ARG A 130 2.60 -4.49 25.11
C ARG A 130 1.44 -4.54 24.13
N VAL A 131 1.72 -4.91 22.87
CA VAL A 131 0.72 -4.89 21.78
C VAL A 131 -0.35 -6.00 21.90
N GLY A 132 -0.14 -7.01 22.74
CA GLY A 132 -1.10 -8.09 22.92
C GLY A 132 -2.51 -7.62 23.31
N ALA A 133 -2.60 -6.58 24.15
CA ALA A 133 -3.84 -5.99 24.63
C ALA A 133 -4.37 -4.82 23.78
N PHE A 134 -3.79 -4.57 22.60
CA PHE A 134 -4.16 -3.43 21.78
C PHE A 134 -5.45 -3.69 20.98
N SER A 135 -6.23 -2.63 20.79
CA SER A 135 -7.33 -2.63 19.83
C SER A 135 -6.79 -2.84 18.40
N ARG A 136 -7.66 -3.18 17.47
CA ARG A 136 -7.29 -3.33 16.04
C ARG A 136 -6.65 -2.05 15.50
N GLY A 137 -7.22 -0.89 15.77
CA GLY A 137 -6.67 0.39 15.33
C GLY A 137 -5.29 0.69 15.91
N MET A 138 -5.06 0.39 17.21
CA MET A 138 -3.73 0.53 17.82
C MET A 138 -2.70 -0.41 17.17
N LYS A 139 -3.07 -1.67 16.92
CA LYS A 139 -2.21 -2.65 16.22
C LYS A 139 -1.87 -2.16 14.80
N GLN A 140 -2.84 -1.60 14.09
CA GLN A 140 -2.65 -1.06 12.75
C GLN A 140 -1.65 0.09 12.74
N LYS A 141 -1.74 1.04 13.68
CA LYS A 141 -0.77 2.13 13.84
C LYS A 141 0.66 1.61 14.03
N VAL A 142 0.84 0.62 14.91
CA VAL A 142 2.16 -0.01 15.15
C VAL A 142 2.68 -0.71 13.89
N ALA A 143 1.81 -1.42 13.15
CA ALA A 143 2.18 -2.09 11.91
C ALA A 143 2.60 -1.10 10.81
N ILE A 144 1.91 0.04 10.70
CA ILE A 144 2.29 1.13 9.81
C ILE A 144 3.65 1.71 10.23
N ALA A 145 3.84 2.04 11.52
CA ALA A 145 5.11 2.57 12.03
C ALA A 145 6.28 1.60 11.73
N ARG A 146 6.07 0.31 11.96
CA ARG A 146 7.05 -0.73 11.63
C ARG A 146 7.42 -0.72 10.14
N THR A 147 6.42 -0.54 9.27
CA THR A 147 6.62 -0.48 7.81
C THR A 147 7.45 0.72 7.39
N LEU A 148 7.39 1.82 8.15
CA LEU A 148 8.03 3.10 7.83
C LEU A 148 9.36 3.33 8.56
N VAL A 149 9.76 2.45 9.50
CA VAL A 149 10.91 2.71 10.38
C VAL A 149 12.22 2.90 9.63
N HIS A 150 12.44 2.16 8.54
CA HIS A 150 13.65 2.23 7.72
C HIS A 150 13.62 3.34 6.65
N ASP A 151 12.60 4.21 6.67
CA ASP A 151 12.44 5.36 5.78
C ASP A 151 12.35 5.02 4.29
N PRO A 152 11.49 4.10 3.87
CA PRO A 152 11.41 3.64 2.49
C PRO A 152 11.03 4.76 1.51
N ASP A 153 11.51 4.66 0.26
CA ASP A 153 11.14 5.57 -0.83
C ASP A 153 9.74 5.27 -1.39
N VAL A 154 9.37 3.98 -1.38
CA VAL A 154 8.11 3.48 -1.91
C VAL A 154 7.34 2.73 -0.81
N ILE A 155 6.07 3.06 -0.65
CA ILE A 155 5.21 2.51 0.40
C ILE A 155 4.03 1.78 -0.27
N LEU A 156 3.91 0.50 0.03
CA LEU A 156 2.87 -0.38 -0.50
C LEU A 156 1.91 -0.75 0.65
N LEU A 157 0.64 -0.37 0.52
CA LEU A 157 -0.38 -0.55 1.57
C LEU A 157 -1.57 -1.34 1.01
N ASP A 158 -1.71 -2.59 1.42
CA ASP A 158 -2.81 -3.46 0.98
C ASP A 158 -3.99 -3.35 1.96
N GLU A 159 -5.10 -2.76 1.50
CA GLU A 159 -6.33 -2.55 2.29
C GLU A 159 -6.07 -1.90 3.68
N PRO A 160 -5.32 -0.79 3.76
CA PRO A 160 -4.78 -0.27 5.04
C PRO A 160 -5.85 0.26 5.99
N THR A 161 -7.02 0.65 5.47
CA THR A 161 -8.12 1.25 6.25
C THR A 161 -9.22 0.27 6.61
N THR A 162 -9.15 -0.97 6.15
CA THR A 162 -10.18 -1.97 6.38
C THR A 162 -10.38 -2.25 7.88
N GLY A 163 -11.59 -1.95 8.39
CA GLY A 163 -11.96 -2.15 9.79
C GLY A 163 -11.40 -1.11 10.75
N LEU A 164 -10.92 0.03 10.25
CA LEU A 164 -10.62 1.21 11.06
C LEU A 164 -11.89 2.01 11.32
N ASP A 165 -11.96 2.63 12.51
CA ASP A 165 -12.94 3.65 12.80
C ASP A 165 -12.61 4.97 12.08
N VAL A 166 -13.55 5.93 12.13
CA VAL A 166 -13.41 7.24 11.46
C VAL A 166 -12.16 8.00 11.93
N THR A 167 -11.83 7.90 13.21
CA THR A 167 -10.67 8.58 13.81
C THR A 167 -9.37 7.99 13.27
N ALA A 168 -9.24 6.66 13.30
CA ALA A 168 -8.05 5.97 12.80
C ALA A 168 -7.87 6.17 11.28
N ALA A 169 -8.97 6.16 10.49
CA ALA A 169 -8.94 6.46 9.08
C ALA A 169 -8.50 7.91 8.80
N THR A 170 -8.89 8.86 9.67
CA THR A 170 -8.45 10.26 9.55
C THR A 170 -6.94 10.42 9.83
N ILE A 171 -6.42 9.73 10.84
CA ILE A 171 -4.99 9.69 11.15
C ILE A 171 -4.21 9.08 9.97
N PHE A 172 -4.72 7.98 9.41
CA PHE A 172 -4.13 7.36 8.22
C PHE A 172 -4.06 8.34 7.05
N ARG A 173 -5.13 9.07 6.74
CA ARG A 173 -5.13 10.07 5.65
C ARG A 173 -4.10 11.18 5.88
N ARG A 174 -4.04 11.74 7.09
CA ARG A 174 -3.01 12.75 7.44
C ARG A 174 -1.59 12.22 7.26
N MET A 175 -1.35 10.97 7.67
CA MET A 175 -0.05 10.31 7.47
C MET A 175 0.29 10.20 5.97
N VAL A 176 -0.66 9.73 5.14
CA VAL A 176 -0.44 9.61 3.68
C VAL A 176 -0.11 10.96 3.06
N THR A 177 -0.85 12.02 3.39
CA THR A 177 -0.59 13.37 2.90
C THR A 177 0.81 13.85 3.31
N ARG A 178 1.19 13.68 4.58
CA ARG A 178 2.52 14.06 5.05
C ARG A 178 3.64 13.30 4.36
N LEU A 179 3.51 11.99 4.19
CA LEU A 179 4.52 11.18 3.48
C LEU A 179 4.64 11.60 2.01
N GLN A 180 3.53 12.00 1.36
CA GLN A 180 3.55 12.56 0.02
C GLN A 180 4.30 13.90 -0.03
N GLU A 181 4.07 14.79 0.94
CA GLU A 181 4.80 16.05 1.08
C GLU A 181 6.30 15.84 1.31
N GLU A 182 6.68 14.74 1.98
CA GLU A 182 8.07 14.28 2.15
C GLU A 182 8.66 13.62 0.88
N GLY A 183 7.90 13.59 -0.25
CA GLY A 183 8.33 13.04 -1.53
C GLY A 183 8.21 11.52 -1.65
N LYS A 184 7.54 10.84 -0.72
CA LYS A 184 7.37 9.38 -0.76
C LYS A 184 6.35 8.98 -1.84
N THR A 185 6.65 7.91 -2.56
CA THR A 185 5.73 7.28 -3.52
C THR A 185 4.86 6.27 -2.78
N ILE A 186 3.54 6.40 -2.88
CA ILE A 186 2.60 5.57 -2.12
C ILE A 186 1.64 4.88 -3.10
N LEU A 187 1.59 3.57 -3.08
CA LEU A 187 0.56 2.79 -3.74
C LEU A 187 -0.25 2.06 -2.69
N PHE A 188 -1.56 2.32 -2.66
CA PHE A 188 -2.43 1.57 -1.77
C PHE A 188 -3.60 0.94 -2.51
N SER A 189 -3.92 -0.29 -2.11
CA SER A 189 -5.10 -0.98 -2.62
C SER A 189 -6.31 -0.68 -1.74
N SER A 190 -7.47 -0.56 -2.36
CA SER A 190 -8.74 -0.49 -1.65
C SER A 190 -9.89 -0.99 -2.52
N HIS A 191 -10.94 -1.49 -1.87
CA HIS A 191 -12.26 -1.66 -2.46
C HIS A 191 -13.21 -0.53 -2.05
N ASN A 192 -12.76 0.42 -1.20
CA ASN A 192 -13.54 1.56 -0.74
C ASN A 192 -13.28 2.78 -1.64
N MET A 193 -14.24 3.11 -2.49
CA MET A 193 -14.17 4.23 -3.44
C MET A 193 -13.99 5.57 -2.76
N GLY A 194 -14.59 5.76 -1.58
CA GLY A 194 -14.49 7.00 -0.81
C GLY A 194 -13.07 7.30 -0.28
N GLU A 195 -12.29 6.28 0.05
CA GLU A 195 -10.88 6.46 0.46
C GLU A 195 -10.01 6.84 -0.74
N ILE A 196 -10.18 6.15 -1.87
CA ILE A 196 -9.48 6.44 -3.12
C ILE A 196 -9.74 7.88 -3.56
N SER A 197 -11.02 8.29 -3.57
CA SER A 197 -11.44 9.64 -3.98
C SER A 197 -10.80 10.76 -3.18
N LYS A 198 -10.48 10.52 -1.91
CA LYS A 198 -9.92 11.54 -1.01
C LYS A 198 -8.40 11.67 -1.10
N LEU A 199 -7.70 10.61 -1.52
CA LEU A 199 -6.25 10.54 -1.45
C LEU A 199 -5.56 10.49 -2.81
N CYS A 200 -6.23 9.96 -3.85
CA CYS A 200 -5.59 9.70 -5.13
C CYS A 200 -6.06 10.66 -6.22
N LYS A 201 -5.11 11.15 -7.00
CA LYS A 201 -5.38 11.85 -8.26
C LYS A 201 -5.41 10.88 -9.44
N ARG A 202 -4.61 9.82 -9.38
CA ARG A 202 -4.55 8.76 -10.39
C ARG A 202 -4.81 7.39 -9.77
N ILE A 203 -5.39 6.51 -10.56
CA ILE A 203 -5.78 5.16 -10.13
C ILE A 203 -5.50 4.11 -11.22
N ALA A 204 -5.35 2.86 -10.79
CA ALA A 204 -5.56 1.68 -11.61
C ALA A 204 -6.80 0.94 -11.13
N LEU A 205 -7.71 0.62 -12.03
CA LEU A 205 -8.90 -0.16 -11.76
C LEU A 205 -8.69 -1.59 -12.28
N MET A 206 -8.77 -2.55 -11.37
CA MET A 206 -8.61 -3.98 -11.67
C MET A 206 -9.92 -4.73 -11.55
N HIS A 207 -10.16 -5.64 -12.49
CA HIS A 207 -11.26 -6.61 -12.43
C HIS A 207 -10.83 -7.96 -13.00
N LYS A 208 -11.09 -9.05 -12.28
CA LYS A 208 -10.77 -10.44 -12.67
C LYS A 208 -9.34 -10.60 -13.19
N GLY A 209 -8.37 -10.03 -12.47
CA GLY A 209 -6.95 -10.12 -12.78
C GLY A 209 -6.46 -9.24 -13.93
N LYS A 210 -7.30 -8.38 -14.50
CA LYS A 210 -6.96 -7.49 -15.61
C LYS A 210 -7.07 -6.02 -15.20
N LEU A 211 -6.24 -5.19 -15.81
CA LEU A 211 -6.38 -3.74 -15.78
C LEU A 211 -7.56 -3.34 -16.68
N ARG A 212 -8.49 -2.57 -16.15
CA ARG A 212 -9.61 -2.00 -16.89
C ARG A 212 -9.42 -0.53 -17.18
N PHE A 213 -8.76 0.18 -16.27
CA PHE A 213 -8.42 1.57 -16.43
C PHE A 213 -7.12 1.89 -15.67
N SER A 214 -6.33 2.79 -16.18
CA SER A 214 -5.20 3.42 -15.48
C SER A 214 -5.08 4.86 -15.94
N GLY A 215 -5.21 5.81 -15.03
CA GLY A 215 -5.15 7.22 -15.39
C GLY A 215 -5.65 8.16 -14.31
N ASP A 216 -5.92 9.39 -14.74
CA ASP A 216 -6.41 10.48 -13.90
C ASP A 216 -7.87 10.28 -13.51
N LEU A 217 -8.16 10.43 -12.22
CA LEU A 217 -9.49 10.24 -11.66
C LEU A 217 -10.50 11.31 -12.11
N ALA A 218 -10.03 12.56 -12.28
CA ALA A 218 -10.90 13.62 -12.75
C ALA A 218 -11.26 13.43 -14.23
N ALA A 219 -10.32 12.93 -15.05
CA ALA A 219 -10.60 12.56 -16.44
C ALA A 219 -11.61 11.41 -16.51
N LEU A 220 -11.49 10.41 -15.64
CA LEU A 220 -12.42 9.28 -15.56
C LEU A 220 -13.83 9.76 -15.20
N ARG A 221 -13.98 10.59 -14.18
CA ARG A 221 -15.28 11.20 -13.80
C ARG A 221 -15.92 11.99 -14.94
N LYS A 222 -15.11 12.78 -15.64
CA LYS A 222 -15.59 13.55 -16.79
C LYS A 222 -16.04 12.63 -17.93
N GLN A 223 -15.36 11.53 -18.17
CA GLN A 223 -15.71 10.56 -19.22
C GLN A 223 -17.07 9.90 -18.95
N TYR A 224 -17.34 9.56 -17.68
CA TYR A 224 -18.59 8.89 -17.29
C TYR A 224 -19.71 9.85 -16.81
N GLY A 225 -19.44 11.16 -16.72
CA GLY A 225 -20.45 12.17 -16.37
C GLY A 225 -20.98 12.10 -14.93
N THR A 226 -20.28 11.39 -14.04
CA THR A 226 -20.64 11.23 -12.63
C THR A 226 -19.42 11.34 -11.72
N ASP A 227 -19.64 11.82 -10.49
CA ASP A 227 -18.63 11.84 -9.43
C ASP A 227 -18.63 10.55 -8.59
N ASP A 228 -19.68 9.73 -8.73
CA ASP A 228 -19.81 8.48 -8.01
C ASP A 228 -18.87 7.41 -8.61
N LEU A 229 -17.89 7.00 -7.81
CA LEU A 229 -16.91 6.00 -8.25
C LEU A 229 -17.46 4.58 -8.23
N ASP A 230 -18.51 4.30 -7.48
CA ASP A 230 -19.17 2.99 -7.48
C ASP A 230 -19.89 2.78 -8.81
N ASP A 231 -20.60 3.80 -9.32
CA ASP A 231 -21.25 3.78 -10.63
C ASP A 231 -20.22 3.67 -11.75
N ILE A 232 -19.15 4.48 -11.70
CA ILE A 232 -18.05 4.41 -12.68
C ILE A 232 -17.43 3.01 -12.68
N PHE A 233 -17.19 2.43 -11.50
CA PHE A 233 -16.62 1.10 -11.39
C PHE A 233 -17.53 0.06 -12.10
N MET A 234 -18.82 0.08 -11.82
CA MET A 234 -19.78 -0.82 -12.44
C MET A 234 -19.78 -0.67 -13.98
N ALA A 235 -19.84 0.57 -14.48
CA ALA A 235 -19.79 0.83 -15.92
C ALA A 235 -18.48 0.32 -16.57
N VAL A 236 -17.33 0.56 -15.96
CA VAL A 236 -16.02 0.08 -16.48
C VAL A 236 -15.92 -1.44 -16.47
N VAL A 237 -16.52 -2.11 -15.48
CA VAL A 237 -16.47 -3.57 -15.32
C VAL A 237 -17.43 -4.26 -16.29
N GLU A 238 -18.62 -3.72 -16.47
CA GLU A 238 -19.66 -4.26 -17.35
C GLU A 238 -19.40 -3.96 -18.84
N GLY A 239 -18.47 -3.04 -19.12
CA GLY A 239 -18.16 -2.61 -20.49
C GLY A 239 -19.24 -1.71 -21.09
N GLY A 240 -20.04 -1.07 -20.21
CA GLY A 240 -21.10 -0.15 -20.58
C GLY A 240 -20.64 1.31 -20.60
N GLU A 241 -21.29 2.12 -21.38
CA GLU A 241 -21.41 3.57 -21.20
C GLU A 241 -22.54 3.81 -20.18
N LEU A 242 -22.37 4.77 -19.26
CA LEU A 242 -23.45 5.25 -18.40
C LEU A 242 -24.46 6.06 -19.20
#